data_b53be964df6416d5db9e92ce186e0745
#
_entry.id   b53be964df6416d5db9e92ce186e0745
#
_cell.length_a   1.000
_cell.length_b   1.000
_cell.length_c   1.000
_cell.angle_alpha   90.00
_cell.angle_beta   90.00
_cell.angle_gamma   90.00
#
_symmetry.space_group_name_H-M   'P 1'
#
loop_
_entity.id
_entity.type
_entity.pdbx_description
1 polymer ?
#
loop_
_entity_poly.entity_id
_entity_poly.type
_entity_poly.pdbx_seq_one_letter_code
_entity_poly.pdbx_strand_id
1 'polypeptide(L)'
;NFGRDLTKMAEDGKLDPVVGREKEIERVSQILSRRKKNNPILIGEPGVGKSSIAEGLALRIIQRKVSRVLFGKRVITLDLASLVAGTKYRGQFEERMKAVMNELEKSPDVILFIDEIHTIIGAGGASGSLDASNMFKPALARGEIQCIGATTLDAYRQYIEKDGALERRFQKVIIEPASPDETLQILTNIKSKYEDHHNVVYTEEALKA
;
A
#
# COMPACT_ATOMS: atom_id res chain seq x y z
N ASN A 1 -14.27 7.63 -4.78
CA ASN A 1 -14.51 6.67 -3.71
C ASN A 1 -14.06 5.26 -4.06
N PHE A 2 -12.87 5.14 -4.69
CA PHE A 2 -12.28 3.88 -5.07
C PHE A 2 -11.14 3.48 -4.15
N GLY A 3 -11.09 4.05 -2.94
CA GLY A 3 -10.03 3.79 -2.00
C GLY A 3 -10.45 4.03 -0.57
N ARG A 4 -9.57 3.63 0.35
CA ARG A 4 -9.75 3.84 1.79
C ARG A 4 -8.69 4.79 2.30
N ASP A 5 -9.08 5.78 3.09
CA ASP A 5 -8.16 6.71 3.73
C ASP A 5 -7.67 6.11 5.04
N LEU A 6 -6.48 5.51 5.00
CA LEU A 6 -5.88 4.86 6.17
C LEU A 6 -5.54 5.88 7.26
N THR A 7 -5.16 7.08 6.87
CA THR A 7 -4.83 8.15 7.83
C THR A 7 -6.08 8.56 8.61
N LYS A 8 -7.20 8.67 7.93
CA LYS A 8 -8.48 8.94 8.57
C LYS A 8 -8.88 7.81 9.53
N MET A 9 -8.68 6.56 9.10
CA MET A 9 -8.95 5.41 9.97
C MET A 9 -8.05 5.42 11.21
N ALA A 10 -6.79 5.83 11.05
CA ALA A 10 -5.88 5.98 12.19
C ALA A 10 -6.36 7.07 13.16
N GLU A 11 -6.80 8.20 12.64
CA GLU A 11 -7.37 9.29 13.44
C GLU A 11 -8.58 8.83 14.25
N ASP A 12 -9.42 7.99 13.65
CA ASP A 12 -10.64 7.48 14.25
C ASP A 12 -10.41 6.26 15.16
N GLY A 13 -9.16 5.84 15.33
CA GLY A 13 -8.82 4.69 16.18
C GLY A 13 -9.24 3.34 15.61
N LYS A 14 -9.45 3.26 14.31
CA LYS A 14 -9.92 2.04 13.64
C LYS A 14 -8.82 1.12 13.15
N LEU A 15 -7.55 1.51 13.29
CA LEU A 15 -6.42 0.68 12.89
C LEU A 15 -5.77 0.03 14.11
N ASP A 16 -5.43 -1.24 13.98
CA ASP A 16 -4.69 -1.97 14.99
C ASP A 16 -3.20 -1.61 14.96
N PRO A 17 -2.52 -1.61 16.11
CA PRO A 17 -1.06 -1.46 16.13
C PRO A 17 -0.39 -2.52 15.27
N VAL A 18 0.63 -2.13 14.52
CA VAL A 18 1.40 -3.04 13.68
C VAL A 18 2.62 -3.53 14.47
N VAL A 19 2.79 -4.84 14.53
CA VAL A 19 3.86 -5.48 15.29
C VAL A 19 4.86 -6.15 14.34
N GLY A 20 6.15 -6.02 14.66
CA GLY A 20 7.19 -6.74 13.93
C GLY A 20 7.58 -6.13 12.59
N ARG A 21 7.10 -4.93 12.29
CA ARG A 21 7.37 -4.26 11.00
C ARG A 21 8.00 -2.88 11.17
N GLU A 22 8.53 -2.58 12.33
CA GLU A 22 9.08 -1.26 12.66
C GLU A 22 10.20 -0.85 11.71
N LYS A 23 11.08 -1.77 11.34
CA LYS A 23 12.19 -1.51 10.42
C LYS A 23 11.70 -1.19 9.02
N GLU A 24 10.74 -1.97 8.53
CA GLU A 24 10.18 -1.79 7.20
C GLU A 24 9.38 -0.49 7.11
N ILE A 25 8.60 -0.17 8.15
CA ILE A 25 7.84 1.08 8.21
C ILE A 25 8.80 2.28 8.25
N GLU A 26 9.85 2.20 9.04
CA GLU A 26 10.89 3.23 9.09
C GLU A 26 11.56 3.41 7.73
N ARG A 27 11.90 2.32 7.07
CA ARG A 27 12.51 2.34 5.74
C ARG A 27 11.59 3.00 4.72
N VAL A 28 10.30 2.64 4.72
CA VAL A 28 9.29 3.23 3.85
C VAL A 28 9.19 4.74 4.09
N SER A 29 9.13 5.14 5.33
CA SER A 29 9.07 6.54 5.72
C SER A 29 10.28 7.33 5.22
N GLN A 30 11.48 6.77 5.35
CA GLN A 30 12.72 7.39 4.84
C GLN A 30 12.70 7.55 3.32
N ILE A 31 12.26 6.53 2.61
CA ILE A 31 12.18 6.57 1.14
C ILE A 31 11.19 7.64 0.68
N LEU A 32 10.02 7.71 1.30
CA LEU A 32 9.01 8.70 0.97
C LEU A 32 9.49 10.14 1.21
N SER A 33 10.46 10.33 2.07
CA SER A 33 11.00 11.65 2.39
C SER A 33 12.09 12.11 1.42
N ARG A 34 12.52 11.26 0.49
CA ARG A 34 13.56 11.59 -0.50
C ARG A 34 13.02 12.49 -1.60
N ARG A 35 13.92 13.14 -2.32
CA ARG A 35 13.59 13.94 -3.50
C ARG A 35 13.48 13.10 -4.78
N LYS A 36 14.25 12.02 -4.85
CA LYS A 36 14.29 11.12 -6.01
C LYS A 36 14.14 9.69 -5.55
N LYS A 37 13.62 8.84 -6.43
CA LYS A 37 13.40 7.43 -6.13
C LYS A 37 12.63 7.27 -4.81
N ASN A 38 11.59 8.07 -4.70
CA ASN A 38 10.84 8.28 -3.47
C ASN A 38 9.54 7.50 -3.39
N ASN A 39 9.40 6.46 -4.21
CA ASN A 39 8.25 5.56 -4.19
C ASN A 39 8.72 4.19 -3.74
N PRO A 40 8.43 3.78 -2.48
CA PRO A 40 8.80 2.43 -2.05
C PRO A 40 7.95 1.39 -2.77
N ILE A 41 8.56 0.27 -3.11
CA ILE A 41 7.82 -0.88 -3.61
C ILE A 41 8.11 -2.07 -2.68
N LEU A 42 7.04 -2.55 -2.06
CA LEU A 42 7.09 -3.64 -1.10
C LEU A 42 7.04 -4.96 -1.84
N ILE A 43 8.06 -5.77 -1.69
CA ILE A 43 8.21 -7.02 -2.42
C ILE A 43 8.18 -8.17 -1.43
N GLY A 44 7.24 -9.10 -1.60
CA GLY A 44 7.12 -10.26 -0.74
C GLY A 44 6.03 -11.19 -1.21
N GLU A 45 6.02 -12.39 -0.65
CA GLU A 45 4.99 -13.37 -0.94
C GLU A 45 3.60 -12.87 -0.55
N PRO A 46 2.54 -13.36 -1.21
CA PRO A 46 1.18 -13.00 -0.79
C PRO A 46 0.95 -13.36 0.69
N GLY A 47 0.30 -12.45 1.41
CA GLY A 47 -0.05 -12.69 2.81
C GLY A 47 1.04 -12.42 3.83
N VAL A 48 2.20 -11.88 3.44
CA VAL A 48 3.28 -11.57 4.40
C VAL A 48 3.05 -10.28 5.20
N GLY A 49 1.97 -9.55 4.92
CA GLY A 49 1.63 -8.34 5.67
C GLY A 49 2.09 -7.04 5.03
N LYS A 50 2.17 -6.99 3.71
CA LYS A 50 2.54 -5.76 3.00
C LYS A 50 1.56 -4.62 3.28
N SER A 51 0.26 -4.91 3.35
CA SER A 51 -0.77 -3.92 3.68
C SER A 51 -0.62 -3.34 5.07
N SER A 52 -0.16 -4.14 6.02
CA SER A 52 0.07 -3.70 7.40
C SER A 52 1.13 -2.60 7.50
N ILE A 53 2.07 -2.58 6.56
CA ILE A 53 3.11 -1.55 6.52
C ILE A 53 2.50 -0.20 6.18
N ALA A 54 1.56 -0.14 5.25
CA ALA A 54 0.83 1.09 4.92
C ALA A 54 0.01 1.58 6.11
N GLU A 55 -0.65 0.67 6.81
CA GLU A 55 -1.40 0.99 8.02
C GLU A 55 -0.49 1.52 9.13
N GLY A 56 0.65 0.89 9.34
CA GLY A 56 1.65 1.33 10.31
C GLY A 56 2.21 2.70 9.98
N LEU A 57 2.43 2.99 8.71
CA LEU A 57 2.85 4.31 8.27
C LEU A 57 1.78 5.36 8.57
N ALA A 58 0.52 5.06 8.30
CA ALA A 58 -0.59 5.96 8.59
C ALA A 58 -0.65 6.29 10.08
N LEU A 59 -0.48 5.28 10.94
CA LEU A 59 -0.43 5.48 12.40
C LEU A 59 0.73 6.39 12.79
N ARG A 60 1.92 6.19 12.23
CA ARG A 60 3.08 7.03 12.53
C ARG A 60 2.89 8.48 12.09
N ILE A 61 2.24 8.70 10.96
CA ILE A 61 1.96 10.06 10.48
C ILE A 61 1.06 10.78 11.48
N ILE A 62 0.00 10.13 11.94
CA ILE A 62 -0.93 10.70 12.93
C ILE A 62 -0.23 10.97 14.27
N GLN A 63 0.67 10.11 14.68
CA GLN A 63 1.45 10.27 15.91
C GLN A 63 2.64 11.22 15.74
N ARG A 64 2.88 11.73 14.54
CA ARG A 64 4.03 12.56 14.18
C ARG A 64 5.38 11.90 14.46
N LYS A 65 5.44 10.59 14.32
CA LYS A 65 6.67 9.79 14.46
C LYS A 65 7.34 9.54 13.12
N VAL A 66 7.37 10.55 12.28
CA VAL A 66 7.96 10.53 10.93
C VAL A 66 8.70 11.86 10.71
N SER A 67 9.46 11.93 9.60
CA SER A 67 10.08 13.19 9.17
C SER A 67 9.01 14.28 8.95
N ARG A 68 9.38 15.52 9.22
CA ARG A 68 8.48 16.67 9.01
C ARG A 68 7.92 16.76 7.59
N VAL A 69 8.67 16.27 6.62
CA VAL A 69 8.24 16.22 5.21
C VAL A 69 6.94 15.45 5.05
N LEU A 70 6.70 14.47 5.93
CA LEU A 70 5.50 13.63 5.86
C LEU A 70 4.37 14.09 6.78
N PHE A 71 4.56 15.16 7.54
CA PHE A 71 3.50 15.69 8.39
C PHE A 71 2.32 16.14 7.53
N GLY A 72 1.12 15.75 7.92
CA GLY A 72 -0.10 16.09 7.20
C GLY A 72 -0.36 15.27 5.94
N LYS A 73 0.53 14.34 5.60
CA LYS A 73 0.30 13.43 4.46
C LYS A 73 -0.85 12.49 4.75
N ARG A 74 -1.53 12.09 3.67
CA ARG A 74 -2.68 11.16 3.73
C ARG A 74 -2.31 9.90 2.98
N VAL A 75 -2.42 8.74 3.64
CA VAL A 75 -2.19 7.45 3.00
C VAL A 75 -3.54 6.88 2.58
N ILE A 76 -3.74 6.72 1.28
CA ILE A 76 -5.00 6.24 0.72
C ILE A 76 -4.74 4.99 -0.10
N THR A 77 -5.48 3.92 0.17
CA THR A 77 -5.40 2.69 -0.64
C THR A 77 -6.23 2.87 -1.91
N LEU A 78 -5.67 2.44 -3.03
CA LEU A 78 -6.41 2.38 -4.29
C LEU A 78 -6.94 0.96 -4.48
N ASP A 79 -8.25 0.83 -4.61
CA ASP A 79 -8.89 -0.45 -4.88
C ASP A 79 -9.13 -0.61 -6.38
N LEU A 80 -8.23 -1.34 -7.03
CA LEU A 80 -8.32 -1.57 -8.48
C LEU A 80 -9.55 -2.38 -8.87
N ALA A 81 -9.94 -3.33 -8.03
CA ALA A 81 -11.12 -4.14 -8.29
C ALA A 81 -12.38 -3.27 -8.35
N SER A 82 -12.50 -2.29 -7.45
CA SER A 82 -13.61 -1.34 -7.47
C SER A 82 -13.60 -0.44 -8.71
N LEU A 83 -12.42 -0.08 -9.19
CA LEU A 83 -12.30 0.72 -10.41
C LEU A 83 -12.78 -0.04 -11.64
N VAL A 84 -12.52 -1.33 -11.70
CA VAL A 84 -12.92 -2.19 -12.82
C VAL A 84 -14.37 -2.64 -12.69
N ALA A 85 -14.87 -2.84 -11.46
CA ALA A 85 -16.20 -3.34 -11.21
C ALA A 85 -17.29 -2.43 -11.82
N GLY A 86 -18.24 -3.03 -12.50
CA GLY A 86 -19.33 -2.30 -13.13
C GLY A 86 -18.98 -1.60 -14.43
N THR A 87 -17.74 -1.69 -14.90
CA THR A 87 -17.36 -1.17 -16.20
C THR A 87 -17.61 -2.25 -17.26
N LYS A 88 -18.47 -1.97 -18.21
CA LYS A 88 -18.75 -2.86 -19.35
C LYS A 88 -17.85 -2.56 -20.53
N TYR A 89 -17.37 -1.34 -20.60
CA TYR A 89 -16.59 -0.84 -21.74
C TYR A 89 -15.30 -0.23 -21.26
N ARG A 90 -14.28 -0.35 -22.09
CA ARG A 90 -12.95 0.21 -21.87
C ARG A 90 -12.97 1.70 -21.52
N GLY A 91 -13.82 2.48 -22.23
CA GLY A 91 -13.94 3.91 -21.99
C GLY A 91 -14.39 4.31 -20.61
N GLN A 92 -15.23 3.50 -19.97
CA GLN A 92 -15.69 3.75 -18.61
C GLN A 92 -14.56 3.62 -17.60
N PHE A 93 -13.69 2.62 -17.76
CA PHE A 93 -12.53 2.44 -16.93
C PHE A 93 -11.54 3.60 -17.08
N GLU A 94 -11.29 4.01 -18.32
CA GLU A 94 -10.43 5.17 -18.61
C GLU A 94 -10.93 6.45 -17.95
N GLU A 95 -12.24 6.70 -18.01
CA GLU A 95 -12.85 7.87 -17.39
C GLU A 95 -12.68 7.85 -15.88
N ARG A 96 -12.89 6.69 -15.23
CA ARG A 96 -12.69 6.54 -13.80
C ARG A 96 -11.24 6.76 -13.41
N MET A 97 -10.32 6.22 -14.19
CA MET A 97 -8.88 6.38 -13.93
C MET A 97 -8.45 7.85 -14.11
N LYS A 98 -8.97 8.52 -15.14
CA LYS A 98 -8.73 9.95 -15.33
C LYS A 98 -9.23 10.78 -14.15
N ALA A 99 -10.42 10.47 -13.64
CA ALA A 99 -10.96 11.16 -12.48
C ALA A 99 -10.07 10.98 -11.26
N VAL A 100 -9.58 9.76 -11.02
CA VAL A 100 -8.64 9.48 -9.92
C VAL A 100 -7.35 10.27 -10.09
N MET A 101 -6.77 10.26 -11.29
CA MET A 101 -5.53 10.97 -11.56
C MET A 101 -5.69 12.48 -11.39
N ASN A 102 -6.79 13.06 -11.84
CA ASN A 102 -7.07 14.49 -11.67
C ASN A 102 -7.18 14.86 -10.19
N GLU A 103 -7.83 14.03 -9.39
CA GLU A 103 -7.92 14.24 -7.94
C GLU A 103 -6.56 14.18 -7.28
N LEU A 104 -5.71 13.24 -7.69
CA LEU A 104 -4.36 13.10 -7.13
C LEU A 104 -3.48 14.31 -7.47
N GLU A 105 -3.58 14.84 -8.67
CA GLU A 105 -2.85 16.04 -9.06
C GLU A 105 -3.22 17.25 -8.23
N LYS A 106 -4.49 17.34 -7.82
CA LYS A 106 -4.98 18.42 -6.95
C LYS A 106 -4.70 18.20 -5.49
N SER A 107 -4.22 17.03 -5.10
CA SER A 107 -4.02 16.63 -3.70
C SER A 107 -2.58 16.17 -3.49
N PRO A 108 -1.59 17.09 -3.44
CA PRO A 108 -0.19 16.71 -3.31
C PRO A 108 0.16 16.04 -1.98
N ASP A 109 -0.75 16.09 -1.02
CA ASP A 109 -0.55 15.46 0.29
C ASP A 109 -0.89 13.97 0.30
N VAL A 110 -1.43 13.44 -0.79
CA VAL A 110 -1.83 12.04 -0.87
C VAL A 110 -0.64 11.16 -1.23
N ILE A 111 -0.43 10.11 -0.44
CA ILE A 111 0.44 8.99 -0.74
C ILE A 111 -0.46 7.80 -1.04
N LEU A 112 -0.36 7.29 -2.25
CA LEU A 112 -1.26 6.24 -2.72
C LEU A 112 -0.65 4.86 -2.44
N PHE A 113 -1.36 4.00 -1.73
CA PHE A 113 -0.96 2.60 -1.58
C PHE A 113 -1.67 1.76 -2.62
N ILE A 114 -0.91 1.04 -3.43
CA ILE A 114 -1.44 0.22 -4.52
C ILE A 114 -0.96 -1.21 -4.33
N ASP A 115 -1.87 -2.09 -3.93
CA ASP A 115 -1.57 -3.51 -3.85
C ASP A 115 -1.59 -4.10 -5.26
N GLU A 116 -0.77 -5.11 -5.48
CA GLU A 116 -0.62 -5.75 -6.79
C GLU A 116 -0.39 -4.72 -7.92
N ILE A 117 0.53 -3.79 -7.68
CA ILE A 117 0.79 -2.67 -8.60
C ILE A 117 1.14 -3.12 -10.02
N HIS A 118 1.67 -4.35 -10.16
CA HIS A 118 1.98 -4.92 -11.45
C HIS A 118 0.74 -5.04 -12.37
N THR A 119 -0.45 -5.11 -11.80
CA THR A 119 -1.69 -5.17 -12.59
C THR A 119 -1.96 -3.86 -13.35
N ILE A 120 -1.53 -2.72 -12.79
CA ILE A 120 -1.61 -1.43 -13.47
C ILE A 120 -0.49 -1.25 -14.48
N ILE A 121 0.70 -1.76 -14.17
CA ILE A 121 1.94 -1.41 -14.88
C ILE A 121 2.20 -2.32 -16.09
N GLY A 122 1.32 -3.23 -16.41
CA GLY A 122 1.44 -4.00 -17.64
C GLY A 122 1.38 -5.50 -17.51
N ALA A 123 1.01 -6.02 -16.34
CA ALA A 123 0.83 -7.43 -16.11
C ALA A 123 -0.47 -7.96 -16.72
N GLY A 124 -1.34 -7.08 -17.13
CA GLY A 124 -2.64 -7.49 -17.60
C GLY A 124 -2.68 -7.67 -19.09
N GLY A 125 -2.88 -8.87 -19.56
CA GLY A 125 -3.31 -9.11 -20.92
C GLY A 125 -4.72 -8.63 -21.18
N ALA A 126 -5.44 -8.17 -20.18
CA ALA A 126 -6.78 -7.63 -20.32
C ALA A 126 -6.72 -6.18 -20.79
N SER A 127 -7.60 -5.81 -21.68
CA SER A 127 -7.63 -4.51 -22.35
C SER A 127 -7.70 -3.30 -21.40
N GLY A 128 -8.30 -3.46 -20.23
CA GLY A 128 -8.41 -2.37 -19.25
C GLY A 128 -7.10 -1.99 -18.57
N SER A 129 -6.20 -2.95 -18.38
CA SER A 129 -4.92 -2.74 -17.67
C SER A 129 -3.95 -1.88 -18.49
N LEU A 130 -3.95 -1.99 -19.81
CA LEU A 130 -3.08 -1.21 -20.69
C LEU A 130 -3.36 0.28 -20.59
N ASP A 131 -4.62 0.66 -20.44
CA ASP A 131 -5.01 2.06 -20.39
C ASP A 131 -4.63 2.70 -19.05
N ALA A 132 -4.78 1.95 -17.95
CA ALA A 132 -4.33 2.39 -16.64
C ALA A 132 -2.82 2.62 -16.64
N SER A 133 -2.06 1.72 -17.25
CA SER A 133 -0.61 1.84 -17.40
C SER A 133 -0.23 3.11 -18.15
N ASN A 134 -0.91 3.41 -19.25
CA ASN A 134 -0.61 4.59 -20.08
C ASN A 134 -0.87 5.91 -19.36
N MET A 135 -1.77 5.93 -18.39
CA MET A 135 -2.03 7.12 -17.58
C MET A 135 -1.12 7.20 -16.36
N PHE A 136 -0.88 6.07 -15.71
CA PHE A 136 -0.19 6.01 -14.44
C PHE A 136 1.33 6.15 -14.57
N LYS A 137 1.93 5.47 -15.54
CA LYS A 137 3.39 5.52 -15.77
C LYS A 137 3.91 6.95 -16.00
N PRO A 138 3.29 7.77 -16.89
CA PRO A 138 3.78 9.13 -17.09
C PRO A 138 3.71 9.97 -15.81
N ALA A 139 2.64 9.83 -15.02
CA ALA A 139 2.48 10.58 -13.77
C ALA A 139 3.55 10.21 -12.75
N LEU A 140 3.87 8.93 -12.62
CA LEU A 140 4.98 8.47 -11.77
C LEU A 140 6.31 8.99 -12.27
N ALA A 141 6.55 8.90 -13.57
CA ALA A 141 7.82 9.32 -14.19
C ALA A 141 8.06 10.82 -14.02
N ARG A 142 7.02 11.64 -14.03
CA ARG A 142 7.13 13.08 -13.83
C ARG A 142 7.12 13.50 -12.36
N GLY A 143 6.91 12.56 -11.43
CA GLY A 143 6.83 12.87 -10.02
C GLY A 143 5.55 13.59 -9.60
N GLU A 144 4.51 13.51 -10.40
CA GLU A 144 3.21 14.15 -10.13
C GLU A 144 2.43 13.44 -9.02
N ILE A 145 2.69 12.15 -8.83
CA ILE A 145 2.07 11.36 -7.77
C ILE A 145 3.14 10.63 -6.99
N GLN A 146 2.86 10.34 -5.73
CA GLN A 146 3.71 9.55 -4.87
C GLN A 146 2.94 8.30 -4.42
N CYS A 147 3.56 7.14 -4.50
CA CYS A 147 2.89 5.90 -4.16
C CYS A 147 3.80 4.90 -3.43
N ILE A 148 3.14 3.99 -2.72
CA ILE A 148 3.74 2.78 -2.16
C ILE A 148 3.15 1.62 -2.95
N GLY A 149 3.97 0.92 -3.71
CA GLY A 149 3.53 -0.26 -4.43
C GLY A 149 3.72 -1.52 -3.61
N ALA A 150 2.92 -2.53 -3.86
CA ALA A 150 3.10 -3.85 -3.28
C ALA A 150 2.99 -4.90 -4.39
N THR A 151 3.91 -5.85 -4.40
CA THR A 151 3.97 -6.88 -5.44
C THR A 151 4.78 -8.10 -4.96
N THR A 152 4.85 -9.13 -5.79
CA THR A 152 5.74 -10.27 -5.56
C THR A 152 7.07 -10.06 -6.27
N LEU A 153 8.09 -10.82 -5.89
CA LEU A 153 9.40 -10.74 -6.53
C LEU A 153 9.34 -11.09 -8.02
N ASP A 154 8.59 -12.13 -8.37
CA ASP A 154 8.45 -12.53 -9.77
C ASP A 154 7.80 -11.44 -10.61
N ALA A 155 6.72 -10.84 -10.12
CA ALA A 155 6.03 -9.76 -10.81
C ALA A 155 6.91 -8.51 -10.92
N TYR A 156 7.67 -8.20 -9.87
CA TYR A 156 8.61 -7.09 -9.90
C TYR A 156 9.65 -7.26 -11.00
N ARG A 157 10.27 -8.44 -11.06
CA ARG A 157 11.28 -8.74 -12.07
C ARG A 157 10.72 -8.71 -13.48
N GLN A 158 9.51 -9.20 -13.64
CA GLN A 158 8.89 -9.33 -14.97
C GLN A 158 8.40 -8.00 -15.51
N TYR A 159 7.82 -7.13 -14.66
CA TYR A 159 7.08 -5.96 -15.12
C TYR A 159 7.70 -4.62 -14.74
N ILE A 160 8.47 -4.56 -13.69
CA ILE A 160 9.00 -3.29 -13.17
C ILE A 160 10.51 -3.17 -13.38
N GLU A 161 11.26 -4.19 -13.03
CA GLU A 161 12.73 -4.16 -13.13
C GLU A 161 13.21 -3.91 -14.56
N LYS A 162 12.48 -4.42 -15.54
CA LYS A 162 12.81 -4.28 -16.96
C LYS A 162 12.43 -2.93 -17.55
N ASP A 163 11.64 -2.15 -16.83
CA ASP A 163 11.21 -0.82 -17.28
C ASP A 163 12.10 0.23 -16.62
N GLY A 164 13.04 0.77 -17.38
CA GLY A 164 14.03 1.72 -16.84
C GLY A 164 13.40 3.00 -16.26
N ALA A 165 12.27 3.45 -16.80
CA ALA A 165 11.59 4.63 -16.28
C ALA A 165 10.98 4.37 -14.90
N LEU A 166 10.39 3.20 -14.70
CA LEU A 166 9.81 2.80 -13.42
C LEU A 166 10.87 2.43 -12.40
N GLU A 167 11.89 1.68 -12.81
CA GLU A 167 12.96 1.27 -11.91
C GLU A 167 13.65 2.48 -11.26
N ARG A 168 13.81 3.57 -11.99
CA ARG A 168 14.40 4.80 -11.46
C ARG A 168 13.51 5.53 -10.46
N ARG A 169 12.22 5.23 -10.43
CA ARG A 169 11.26 5.89 -9.53
C ARG A 169 10.93 5.09 -8.30
N PHE A 170 11.16 3.78 -8.33
CA PHE A 170 10.84 2.89 -7.23
C PHE A 170 12.10 2.44 -6.48
N GLN A 171 11.97 2.38 -5.15
CA GLN A 171 12.97 1.80 -4.27
C GLN A 171 12.44 0.50 -3.68
N LYS A 172 13.13 -0.60 -3.89
CA LYS A 172 12.74 -1.92 -3.37
C LYS A 172 12.82 -1.97 -1.85
N VAL A 173 11.81 -2.57 -1.24
CA VAL A 173 11.80 -2.94 0.18
C VAL A 173 11.33 -4.39 0.25
N ILE A 174 12.23 -5.28 0.66
CA ILE A 174 11.91 -6.71 0.75
C ILE A 174 11.19 -6.97 2.06
N ILE A 175 10.04 -7.63 1.97
CA ILE A 175 9.22 -7.96 3.12
C ILE A 175 9.26 -9.48 3.31
N GLU A 176 9.80 -9.92 4.43
CA GLU A 176 9.88 -11.31 4.78
C GLU A 176 8.68 -11.74 5.62
N PRO A 177 8.32 -13.03 5.63
CA PRO A 177 7.26 -13.52 6.50
C PRO A 177 7.57 -13.21 7.97
N ALA A 178 6.53 -12.95 8.75
CA ALA A 178 6.67 -12.75 10.20
C ALA A 178 7.21 -14.03 10.86
N SER A 179 8.11 -13.86 11.84
CA SER A 179 8.61 -14.98 12.62
C SER A 179 7.47 -15.57 13.47
N PRO A 180 7.61 -16.82 13.96
CA PRO A 180 6.61 -17.39 14.87
C PRO A 180 6.38 -16.52 16.11
N ASP A 181 7.43 -15.93 16.66
CA ASP A 181 7.31 -15.03 17.84
C ASP A 181 6.54 -13.76 17.48
N GLU A 182 6.82 -13.16 16.34
CA GLU A 182 6.10 -11.98 15.87
C GLU A 182 4.63 -12.29 15.60
N THR A 183 4.35 -13.44 14.99
CA THR A 183 2.99 -13.91 14.73
C THR A 183 2.22 -14.10 16.03
N LEU A 184 2.82 -14.70 17.02
CA LEU A 184 2.23 -14.87 18.35
C LEU A 184 1.91 -13.51 18.98
N GLN A 185 2.81 -12.55 18.85
CA GLN A 185 2.61 -11.21 19.39
C GLN A 185 1.45 -10.48 18.70
N ILE A 186 1.34 -10.61 17.37
CA ILE A 186 0.21 -10.07 16.61
C ILE A 186 -1.10 -10.66 17.12
N LEU A 187 -1.17 -11.98 17.23
CA LEU A 187 -2.36 -12.68 17.72
C LEU A 187 -2.71 -12.25 19.14
N THR A 188 -1.72 -12.08 20.00
CA THR A 188 -1.92 -11.62 21.37
C THR A 188 -2.51 -10.22 21.41
N ASN A 189 -2.05 -9.32 20.54
CA ASN A 189 -2.51 -7.94 20.51
C ASN A 189 -3.95 -7.80 20.01
N ILE A 190 -4.40 -8.68 19.14
CA ILE A 190 -5.76 -8.60 18.57
C ILE A 190 -6.75 -9.51 19.26
N LYS A 191 -6.30 -10.41 20.16
CA LYS A 191 -7.16 -11.41 20.78
C LYS A 191 -8.36 -10.81 21.52
N SER A 192 -8.17 -9.69 22.20
CA SER A 192 -9.24 -9.06 22.97
C SER A 192 -10.43 -8.65 22.11
N LYS A 193 -10.17 -8.19 20.90
CA LYS A 193 -11.23 -7.83 19.94
C LYS A 193 -12.04 -9.05 19.50
N TYR A 194 -11.38 -10.17 19.24
CA TYR A 194 -12.06 -11.41 18.88
C TYR A 194 -12.79 -12.01 20.07
N GLU A 195 -12.19 -11.96 21.28
CA GLU A 195 -12.83 -12.40 22.50
C GLU A 195 -14.13 -11.63 22.76
N ASP A 196 -14.08 -10.31 22.63
CA ASP A 196 -15.25 -9.45 22.82
C ASP A 196 -16.34 -9.73 21.77
N HIS A 197 -15.94 -9.91 20.52
CA HIS A 197 -16.89 -10.15 19.43
C HIS A 197 -17.61 -11.50 19.55
N HIS A 198 -16.88 -12.55 19.97
CA HIS A 198 -17.40 -13.93 20.03
C HIS A 198 -17.75 -14.36 21.45
N ASN A 199 -17.53 -13.53 22.44
CA ASN A 199 -17.76 -13.81 23.87
C ASN A 199 -17.01 -15.09 24.32
N VAL A 200 -15.74 -15.20 23.93
CA VAL A 200 -14.84 -16.31 24.25
C VAL A 200 -13.49 -15.77 24.70
N VAL A 201 -12.68 -16.63 25.31
CA VAL A 201 -11.33 -16.26 25.74
C VAL A 201 -10.32 -17.23 25.11
N TYR A 202 -9.27 -16.69 24.47
CA TYR A 202 -8.19 -17.49 23.89
C TYR A 202 -7.10 -17.73 24.92
N THR A 203 -6.68 -18.98 25.08
CA THR A 203 -5.54 -19.30 25.94
C THR A 203 -4.22 -19.00 25.20
N GLU A 204 -3.14 -18.85 25.96
CA GLU A 204 -1.82 -18.64 25.40
C GLU A 204 -1.39 -19.83 24.53
N GLU A 205 -1.71 -21.05 24.99
CA GLU A 205 -1.42 -22.28 24.26
C GLU A 205 -2.16 -22.31 22.92
N ALA A 206 -3.41 -21.88 22.88
CA ALA A 206 -4.20 -21.83 21.66
C ALA A 206 -3.58 -20.88 20.63
N LEU A 207 -3.04 -19.73 21.08
CA LEU A 207 -2.39 -18.76 20.18
C LEU A 207 -1.08 -19.29 19.60
N LYS A 208 -0.38 -20.16 20.36
CA LYS A 208 0.88 -20.77 19.89
C LYS A 208 0.66 -21.89 18.90
N ALA A 209 -0.51 -22.51 18.90
CA ALA A 209 -0.85 -23.56 17.96
C ALA A 209 -1.05 -23.02 16.55
#